data_633019db6e8bd5000f6a74e13c8b7d4e
#
_entry.id   633019db6e8bd5000f6a74e13c8b7d4e
#
_cell.length_a   1.000
_cell.length_b   1.000
_cell.length_c   1.000
_cell.angle_alpha   90.00
_cell.angle_beta   90.00
_cell.angle_gamma   90.00
#
_symmetry.space_group_name_H-M   'P 1'
#
loop_
_entity.id
_entity.type
_entity.pdbx_description
1 polymer ?
#
loop_
_entity_poly.entity_id
_entity_poly.type
_entity_poly.pdbx_seq_one_letter_code
_entity_poly.pdbx_strand_id
1 'polypeptide(L)'
;MKTVLVIDSDAHLRKLISQWLAEAGWRVLEIDDGERGIQIALQLQPDAVICDLLMPGCNGFQICRSIREQAGAIEQPRIIVTDSSVYATNRRNAIEIGADDYLVKPFKREDLVRILESRHGRRAAASTPRPPTRAHAPLPANQPPRLKFWGVRGSIPTPGPGTVQYGGNTSCVEVRADGEIIILDAGSGIRRLGLALAREFKDQPINLTLLITHTHWDHIQGFPFFIPAYNPHNRLRILGYEGARKGLHSTLTAQMESPYFPVSMRHMPGNIDVTELREREFNVGRVRVETTFVNHPGVCVGYRLFTSAGSIAYLPDNEPFQRMRSHAAGQPRAEHIEALKYASEQDQRVIEFLMGAEVLIVDSQYDDDEYQSHVGWGHGCVDDVVALALFARVKQLCLFHHDPDHDDDQISRMLEWARKLVALQGESLAVDAAREGLEYILQPALAKS
;
A
#
# COMPACT_ATOMS: atom_id res chain seq x y z
N MET A 1 -32.78 -4.67 22.29
CA MET A 1 -31.97 -5.65 21.51
C MET A 1 -30.76 -4.89 21.01
N LYS A 2 -29.56 -5.36 21.30
CA LYS A 2 -28.31 -4.69 20.86
C LYS A 2 -28.15 -4.80 19.36
N THR A 3 -27.63 -3.74 18.74
CA THR A 3 -27.39 -3.68 17.29
C THR A 3 -25.90 -3.68 17.00
N VAL A 4 -25.48 -4.48 16.03
CA VAL A 4 -24.10 -4.52 15.53
C VAL A 4 -24.07 -4.25 14.04
N LEU A 5 -23.12 -3.43 13.59
CA LEU A 5 -22.83 -3.16 12.19
C LEU A 5 -21.59 -3.97 11.78
N VAL A 6 -21.73 -4.80 10.76
CA VAL A 6 -20.66 -5.60 10.19
C VAL A 6 -20.26 -4.99 8.84
N ILE A 7 -19.02 -4.52 8.73
CA ILE A 7 -18.47 -3.88 7.55
C ILE A 7 -17.31 -4.75 7.06
N ASP A 8 -17.54 -5.53 6.01
CA ASP A 8 -16.54 -6.44 5.43
C ASP A 8 -16.84 -6.63 3.94
N SER A 9 -15.85 -6.55 3.08
CA SER A 9 -16.03 -6.73 1.64
C SER A 9 -16.27 -8.19 1.25
N ASP A 10 -15.84 -9.14 2.09
CA ASP A 10 -16.04 -10.57 1.88
C ASP A 10 -17.49 -10.96 2.22
N ALA A 11 -18.29 -11.24 1.19
CA ALA A 11 -19.71 -11.58 1.33
C ALA A 11 -19.94 -12.87 2.12
N HIS A 12 -19.02 -13.85 2.02
CA HIS A 12 -19.17 -15.13 2.73
C HIS A 12 -18.88 -14.94 4.22
N LEU A 13 -17.78 -14.31 4.55
CA LEU A 13 -17.41 -14.04 5.95
C LEU A 13 -18.41 -13.09 6.61
N ARG A 14 -18.87 -12.06 5.90
CA ARG A 14 -19.90 -11.14 6.40
C ARG A 14 -21.18 -11.87 6.78
N LYS A 15 -21.66 -12.79 5.93
CA LYS A 15 -22.84 -13.63 6.24
C LYS A 15 -22.59 -14.56 7.42
N LEU A 16 -21.43 -15.18 7.50
CA LEU A 16 -21.08 -16.07 8.60
C LEU A 16 -21.06 -15.34 9.94
N ILE A 17 -20.41 -14.17 10.00
CA ILE A 17 -20.42 -13.31 11.19
C ILE A 17 -21.84 -12.91 11.56
N SER A 18 -22.66 -12.52 10.58
CA SER A 18 -24.04 -12.10 10.79
C SER A 18 -24.90 -13.22 11.38
N GLN A 19 -24.73 -14.44 10.88
CA GLN A 19 -25.43 -15.61 11.43
C GLN A 19 -25.03 -15.86 12.89
N TRP A 20 -23.73 -15.88 13.20
CA TRP A 20 -23.24 -16.09 14.56
C TRP A 20 -23.78 -15.07 15.56
N LEU A 21 -23.85 -13.81 15.14
CA LEU A 21 -24.31 -12.73 16.00
C LEU A 21 -25.82 -12.70 16.14
N ALA A 22 -26.58 -13.05 15.09
CA ALA A 22 -28.04 -13.20 15.17
C ALA A 22 -28.42 -14.34 16.14
N GLU A 23 -27.73 -15.48 16.09
CA GLU A 23 -27.87 -16.59 17.04
C GLU A 23 -27.51 -16.20 18.48
N ALA A 24 -26.60 -15.24 18.66
CA ALA A 24 -26.23 -14.66 19.96
C ALA A 24 -27.18 -13.53 20.42
N GLY A 25 -28.28 -13.29 19.69
CA GLY A 25 -29.31 -12.33 20.07
C GLY A 25 -29.05 -10.87 19.67
N TRP A 26 -28.12 -10.62 18.73
CA TRP A 26 -27.85 -9.29 18.19
C TRP A 26 -28.71 -9.02 16.94
N ARG A 27 -29.14 -7.76 16.78
CA ARG A 27 -29.62 -7.25 15.50
C ARG A 27 -28.43 -6.90 14.64
N VAL A 28 -28.26 -7.54 13.48
CA VAL A 28 -27.09 -7.36 12.60
C VAL A 28 -27.48 -6.49 11.40
N LEU A 29 -26.60 -5.54 11.08
CA LEU A 29 -26.63 -4.75 9.86
C LEU A 29 -25.36 -5.10 9.06
N GLU A 30 -25.49 -5.38 7.77
CA GLU A 30 -24.40 -5.80 6.89
C GLU A 30 -24.10 -4.74 5.84
N ILE A 31 -22.84 -4.38 5.70
CA ILE A 31 -22.36 -3.41 4.70
C ILE A 31 -21.05 -3.93 4.11
N ASP A 32 -20.89 -3.77 2.80
CA ASP A 32 -19.72 -4.17 2.03
C ASP A 32 -18.81 -2.99 1.62
N ASP A 33 -19.20 -1.78 1.99
CA ASP A 33 -18.53 -0.53 1.69
C ASP A 33 -18.19 0.24 2.96
N GLY A 34 -16.94 0.70 3.09
CA GLY A 34 -16.46 1.38 4.30
C GLY A 34 -17.05 2.76 4.53
N GLU A 35 -17.23 3.58 3.48
CA GLU A 35 -17.84 4.91 3.62
C GLU A 35 -19.30 4.85 4.00
N ARG A 36 -20.04 3.97 3.34
CA ARG A 36 -21.44 3.71 3.68
C ARG A 36 -21.56 3.15 5.09
N GLY A 37 -20.59 2.31 5.51
CA GLY A 37 -20.50 1.82 6.89
C GLY A 37 -20.32 2.93 7.91
N ILE A 38 -19.46 3.92 7.64
CA ILE A 38 -19.31 5.10 8.50
C ILE A 38 -20.61 5.89 8.58
N GLN A 39 -21.26 6.17 7.45
CA GLN A 39 -22.53 6.91 7.43
C GLN A 39 -23.62 6.21 8.26
N ILE A 40 -23.76 4.90 8.11
CA ILE A 40 -24.72 4.10 8.85
C ILE A 40 -24.38 4.05 10.35
N ALA A 41 -23.09 3.91 10.70
CA ALA A 41 -22.67 3.94 12.10
C ALA A 41 -23.00 5.26 12.79
N LEU A 42 -22.82 6.39 12.09
CA LEU A 42 -23.14 7.72 12.61
C LEU A 42 -24.66 7.99 12.71
N GLN A 43 -25.43 7.49 11.74
CA GLN A 43 -26.88 7.68 11.72
C GLN A 43 -27.63 6.78 12.72
N LEU A 44 -27.26 5.51 12.78
CA LEU A 44 -28.01 4.51 13.55
C LEU A 44 -27.41 4.25 14.94
N GLN A 45 -26.20 4.72 15.19
CA GLN A 45 -25.50 4.59 16.48
C GLN A 45 -25.56 3.16 17.04
N PRO A 46 -25.07 2.14 16.32
CA PRO A 46 -25.11 0.76 16.78
C PRO A 46 -24.31 0.58 18.08
N ASP A 47 -24.65 -0.43 18.88
CA ASP A 47 -23.90 -0.76 20.11
C ASP A 47 -22.47 -1.23 19.80
N ALA A 48 -22.25 -1.84 18.61
CA ALA A 48 -20.95 -2.29 18.16
C ALA A 48 -20.78 -2.14 16.64
N VAL A 49 -19.52 -1.99 16.22
CA VAL A 49 -19.08 -2.02 14.82
C VAL A 49 -17.98 -3.07 14.71
N ILE A 50 -18.09 -3.96 13.75
CA ILE A 50 -17.04 -4.88 13.34
C ILE A 50 -16.61 -4.45 11.94
N CYS A 51 -15.36 -4.09 11.74
CA CYS A 51 -14.89 -3.64 10.43
C CYS A 51 -13.61 -4.36 10.02
N ASP A 52 -13.55 -4.77 8.77
CA ASP A 52 -12.33 -5.31 8.19
C ASP A 52 -11.26 -4.22 8.05
N LEU A 53 -9.99 -4.59 8.31
CA LEU A 53 -8.86 -3.66 8.13
C LEU A 53 -8.67 -3.33 6.65
N LEU A 54 -8.72 -4.34 5.80
CA LEU A 54 -8.41 -4.20 4.37
C LEU A 54 -9.69 -4.03 3.53
N MET A 55 -10.46 -2.99 3.84
CA MET A 55 -11.67 -2.66 3.10
C MET A 55 -11.38 -1.86 1.82
N PRO A 56 -12.13 -2.11 0.72
CA PRO A 56 -12.13 -1.23 -0.43
C PRO A 56 -12.54 0.20 -0.06
N GLY A 57 -11.86 1.16 -0.63
CA GLY A 57 -12.24 2.57 -0.52
C GLY A 57 -11.92 3.22 0.83
N CYS A 58 -12.24 2.57 1.93
CA CYS A 58 -12.02 3.11 3.27
C CYS A 58 -11.57 1.99 4.20
N ASN A 59 -10.30 1.96 4.59
CA ASN A 59 -9.76 0.90 5.45
C ASN A 59 -10.28 0.95 6.89
N GLY A 60 -10.12 -0.15 7.64
CA GLY A 60 -10.64 -0.28 9.00
C GLY A 60 -10.10 0.78 9.98
N PHE A 61 -8.89 1.29 9.75
CA PHE A 61 -8.35 2.39 10.55
C PHE A 61 -9.10 3.70 10.28
N GLN A 62 -9.39 4.00 9.00
CA GLN A 62 -10.18 5.18 8.61
C GLN A 62 -11.61 5.09 9.15
N ILE A 63 -12.24 3.90 9.07
CA ILE A 63 -13.58 3.65 9.63
C ILE A 63 -13.57 3.93 11.13
N CYS A 64 -12.61 3.34 11.86
CA CYS A 64 -12.48 3.52 13.31
C CYS A 64 -12.30 4.99 13.68
N ARG A 65 -11.37 5.70 13.03
CA ARG A 65 -11.12 7.12 13.29
C ARG A 65 -12.34 7.99 12.98
N SER A 66 -12.95 7.82 11.81
CA SER A 66 -14.13 8.63 11.42
C SER A 66 -15.29 8.46 12.40
N ILE A 67 -15.53 7.26 12.87
CA ILE A 67 -16.57 7.01 13.89
C ILE A 67 -16.17 7.67 15.22
N ARG A 68 -14.89 7.57 15.64
CA ARG A 68 -14.41 8.17 16.89
C ARG A 68 -14.45 9.70 16.89
N GLU A 69 -14.09 10.32 15.78
CA GLU A 69 -14.06 11.78 15.64
C GLU A 69 -15.43 12.41 15.50
N GLN A 70 -16.37 11.75 14.80
CA GLN A 70 -17.66 12.32 14.44
C GLN A 70 -18.80 11.88 15.37
N ALA A 71 -18.70 10.72 16.02
CA ALA A 71 -19.65 10.34 17.04
C ALA A 71 -19.38 11.16 18.31
N GLY A 72 -20.22 12.14 18.59
CA GLY A 72 -20.11 13.02 19.77
C GLY A 72 -19.93 12.25 21.10
N ALA A 73 -19.71 12.97 22.20
CA ALA A 73 -19.31 12.41 23.51
C ALA A 73 -20.31 11.43 24.16
N ILE A 74 -21.51 11.18 23.61
CA ILE A 74 -22.61 10.60 24.36
C ILE A 74 -22.63 9.09 24.27
N GLU A 75 -22.45 8.34 23.38
CA GLU A 75 -22.36 6.87 23.35
C GLU A 75 -21.70 6.34 22.07
N GLN A 76 -20.41 6.13 22.14
CA GLN A 76 -19.68 5.59 21.00
C GLN A 76 -19.83 4.08 20.91
N PRO A 77 -19.97 3.50 19.70
CA PRO A 77 -20.06 2.06 19.53
C PRO A 77 -18.77 1.38 19.96
N ARG A 78 -18.85 0.13 20.38
CA ARG A 78 -17.69 -0.73 20.51
C ARG A 78 -17.15 -1.05 19.10
N ILE A 79 -15.89 -0.77 18.83
CA ILE A 79 -15.27 -1.02 17.51
C ILE A 79 -14.30 -2.19 17.62
N ILE A 80 -14.51 -3.20 16.79
CA ILE A 80 -13.64 -4.37 16.65
C ILE A 80 -13.11 -4.33 15.21
N VAL A 81 -11.78 -4.27 15.08
CA VAL A 81 -11.12 -4.38 13.77
C VAL A 81 -10.78 -5.84 13.51
N THR A 82 -11.13 -6.35 12.34
CA THR A 82 -10.72 -7.69 11.87
C THR A 82 -9.65 -7.57 10.79
N ASP A 83 -8.70 -8.49 10.74
CA ASP A 83 -7.59 -8.44 9.80
C ASP A 83 -7.16 -9.85 9.37
N SER A 84 -6.70 -9.96 8.13
CA SER A 84 -6.17 -11.19 7.55
C SER A 84 -4.73 -11.46 7.96
N SER A 85 -4.01 -10.43 8.39
CA SER A 85 -2.60 -10.52 8.76
C SER A 85 -2.40 -10.86 10.24
N VAL A 86 -1.25 -11.42 10.57
CA VAL A 86 -0.86 -11.76 11.96
C VAL A 86 0.08 -10.73 12.58
N TYR A 87 0.29 -9.60 11.92
CA TYR A 87 1.24 -8.59 12.40
C TYR A 87 0.80 -7.96 13.72
N ALA A 88 1.63 -8.10 14.75
CA ALA A 88 1.39 -7.48 16.06
C ALA A 88 1.28 -5.95 15.99
N THR A 89 1.91 -5.35 14.97
CA THR A 89 1.85 -3.92 14.69
C THR A 89 0.44 -3.46 14.33
N ASN A 90 -0.30 -4.23 13.50
CA ASN A 90 -1.66 -3.88 13.11
C ASN A 90 -2.61 -3.86 14.31
N ARG A 91 -2.48 -4.83 15.22
CA ARG A 91 -3.26 -4.83 16.47
C ARG A 91 -2.97 -3.60 17.33
N ARG A 92 -1.68 -3.25 17.51
CA ARG A 92 -1.29 -2.07 18.28
C ARG A 92 -1.88 -0.81 17.67
N ASN A 93 -1.73 -0.65 16.36
CA ASN A 93 -2.25 0.49 15.62
C ASN A 93 -3.77 0.61 15.72
N ALA A 94 -4.52 -0.48 15.58
CA ALA A 94 -5.98 -0.47 15.73
C ALA A 94 -6.41 0.06 17.10
N ILE A 95 -5.80 -0.43 18.17
CA ILE A 95 -6.11 0.01 19.54
C ILE A 95 -5.74 1.49 19.77
N GLU A 96 -4.62 1.95 19.22
CA GLU A 96 -4.18 3.36 19.35
C GLU A 96 -5.09 4.34 18.62
N ILE A 97 -5.69 3.93 17.50
CA ILE A 97 -6.66 4.74 16.75
C ILE A 97 -8.03 4.76 17.43
N GLY A 98 -8.25 3.88 18.39
CA GLY A 98 -9.48 3.85 19.18
C GLY A 98 -10.38 2.64 18.92
N ALA A 99 -9.88 1.59 18.28
CA ALA A 99 -10.55 0.30 18.33
C ALA A 99 -10.54 -0.25 19.77
N ASP A 100 -11.62 -0.88 20.16
CA ASP A 100 -11.72 -1.50 21.49
C ASP A 100 -11.10 -2.90 21.49
N ASP A 101 -11.05 -3.55 20.31
CA ASP A 101 -10.43 -4.86 20.15
C ASP A 101 -10.03 -5.15 18.69
N TYR A 102 -9.30 -6.26 18.51
CA TYR A 102 -8.76 -6.68 17.23
C TYR A 102 -8.76 -8.20 17.11
N LEU A 103 -9.26 -8.72 15.99
CA LEU A 103 -9.33 -10.15 15.69
C LEU A 103 -8.61 -10.48 14.39
N VAL A 104 -7.78 -11.52 14.41
CA VAL A 104 -7.10 -12.05 13.23
C VAL A 104 -7.97 -13.11 12.56
N LYS A 105 -8.22 -12.98 11.26
CA LYS A 105 -8.94 -13.95 10.44
C LYS A 105 -8.05 -15.16 10.10
N PRO A 106 -8.57 -16.40 10.11
CA PRO A 106 -9.91 -16.77 10.55
C PRO A 106 -10.01 -16.79 12.09
N PHE A 107 -11.17 -16.43 12.63
CA PHE A 107 -11.45 -16.43 14.07
C PHE A 107 -12.70 -17.25 14.37
N LYS A 108 -12.84 -17.66 15.62
CA LYS A 108 -14.01 -18.46 16.08
C LYS A 108 -15.17 -17.59 16.53
N ARG A 109 -16.38 -18.15 16.45
CA ARG A 109 -17.59 -17.54 16.97
C ARG A 109 -17.44 -17.12 18.44
N GLU A 110 -16.90 -18.04 19.26
CA GLU A 110 -16.73 -17.84 20.70
C GLU A 110 -15.85 -16.63 21.02
N ASP A 111 -14.80 -16.42 20.23
CA ASP A 111 -13.88 -15.28 20.41
C ASP A 111 -14.58 -13.97 20.10
N LEU A 112 -15.33 -13.90 19.00
CA LEU A 112 -16.07 -12.71 18.61
C LEU A 112 -17.16 -12.35 19.63
N VAL A 113 -17.97 -13.33 20.06
CA VAL A 113 -19.03 -13.11 21.04
C VAL A 113 -18.46 -12.69 22.38
N ARG A 114 -17.40 -13.34 22.85
CA ARG A 114 -16.71 -13.00 24.11
C ARG A 114 -16.18 -11.55 24.08
N ILE A 115 -15.61 -11.12 22.97
CA ILE A 115 -15.13 -9.74 22.81
C ILE A 115 -16.30 -8.77 22.87
N LEU A 116 -17.39 -9.01 22.17
CA LEU A 116 -18.57 -8.12 22.17
C LEU A 116 -19.24 -8.00 23.54
N GLU A 117 -19.15 -8.99 24.39
CA GLU A 117 -19.74 -9.01 25.74
C GLU A 117 -18.84 -8.43 26.82
N SER A 118 -17.53 -8.34 26.59
CA SER A 118 -16.56 -7.80 27.59
C SER A 118 -16.71 -6.27 27.73
N ARG A 119 -16.59 -5.75 28.99
CA ARG A 119 -16.74 -4.30 29.27
C ARG A 119 -15.38 -3.62 29.37
N HIS A 120 -15.11 -2.61 28.52
CA HIS A 120 -13.97 -1.69 28.66
C HIS A 120 -14.32 -0.24 28.27
N GLY A 121 -13.61 0.74 28.81
CA GLY A 121 -13.98 2.16 28.83
C GLY A 121 -13.36 3.01 27.70
N ARG A 122 -13.86 4.21 27.48
CA ARG A 122 -13.82 5.10 26.29
C ARG A 122 -12.88 6.33 26.37
N ARG A 123 -12.56 6.93 25.20
CA ARG A 123 -11.82 8.19 25.09
C ARG A 123 -12.21 9.04 23.84
N ALA A 124 -12.06 10.40 23.85
CA ALA A 124 -12.56 11.35 22.83
C ALA A 124 -11.47 12.14 22.07
N ALA A 125 -11.77 12.70 20.87
CA ALA A 125 -10.89 13.36 19.90
C ALA A 125 -11.45 14.63 19.22
N ALA A 126 -10.67 15.38 18.40
CA ALA A 126 -11.08 16.60 17.67
C ALA A 126 -10.32 16.87 16.35
N SER A 127 -10.94 17.55 15.34
CA SER A 127 -10.45 17.83 13.97
C SER A 127 -10.82 19.19 13.35
N THR A 128 -10.25 19.62 12.18
CA THR A 128 -10.68 20.76 11.33
C THR A 128 -10.30 20.66 9.83
N PRO A 129 -11.06 21.24 8.83
CA PRO A 129 -10.91 21.10 7.36
C PRO A 129 -10.43 22.33 6.54
N ARG A 130 -10.15 22.16 5.21
CA ARG A 130 -9.53 23.10 4.25
C ARG A 130 -10.22 23.22 2.85
N PRO A 131 -10.06 24.34 2.09
CA PRO A 131 -10.73 24.63 0.79
C PRO A 131 -9.87 24.43 -0.49
N PRO A 132 -10.43 24.50 -1.76
CA PRO A 132 -9.83 24.04 -3.03
C PRO A 132 -9.14 25.09 -3.94
N THR A 133 -8.35 24.67 -4.94
CA THR A 133 -7.57 25.50 -5.88
C THR A 133 -7.55 25.07 -7.36
N ARG A 134 -7.15 26.00 -8.28
CA ARG A 134 -7.20 25.98 -9.76
C ARG A 134 -6.12 25.16 -10.48
N ALA A 135 -6.41 24.76 -11.75
CA ALA A 135 -5.62 23.86 -12.62
C ALA A 135 -4.54 24.54 -13.50
N HIS A 136 -3.47 23.82 -13.84
CA HIS A 136 -2.39 24.20 -14.76
C HIS A 136 -2.30 23.25 -15.97
N ALA A 137 -1.53 23.61 -17.01
CA ALA A 137 -1.48 22.87 -18.28
C ALA A 137 -0.61 21.59 -18.24
N PRO A 138 -1.03 20.48 -18.89
CA PRO A 138 -0.29 19.23 -18.94
C PRO A 138 0.91 19.26 -19.90
N LEU A 139 1.86 18.32 -19.68
CA LEU A 139 2.99 18.07 -20.59
C LEU A 139 2.52 17.57 -21.98
N PRO A 140 3.36 17.68 -23.06
CA PRO A 140 3.00 17.14 -24.36
C PRO A 140 2.70 15.64 -24.31
N ALA A 141 1.47 15.27 -24.67
CA ALA A 141 0.97 13.89 -24.60
C ALA A 141 1.60 12.95 -25.68
N ASN A 142 2.54 13.43 -26.50
CA ASN A 142 3.06 12.70 -27.66
C ASN A 142 4.32 11.86 -27.37
N GLN A 143 4.77 11.79 -26.13
CA GLN A 143 5.89 10.90 -25.77
C GLN A 143 5.36 9.55 -25.31
N PRO A 144 6.00 8.43 -25.70
CA PRO A 144 5.58 7.11 -25.21
C PRO A 144 5.70 7.04 -23.69
N PRO A 145 4.76 6.37 -23.02
CA PRO A 145 4.85 6.14 -21.59
C PRO A 145 6.17 5.47 -21.20
N ARG A 146 6.76 5.94 -20.10
CA ARG A 146 8.03 5.43 -19.61
C ARG A 146 8.07 5.43 -18.08
N LEU A 147 8.85 4.54 -17.53
CA LEU A 147 9.19 4.55 -16.11
C LEU A 147 10.69 4.59 -15.92
N LYS A 148 11.14 5.16 -14.80
CA LYS A 148 12.55 5.24 -14.43
C LYS A 148 12.75 5.05 -12.95
N PHE A 149 13.75 4.25 -12.58
CA PHE A 149 14.10 4.00 -11.19
C PHE A 149 15.08 5.07 -10.67
N TRP A 150 14.77 5.66 -9.52
CA TRP A 150 15.59 6.63 -8.81
C TRP A 150 16.09 6.13 -7.46
N GLY A 151 15.42 5.10 -6.90
CA GLY A 151 15.80 4.36 -5.72
C GLY A 151 15.15 2.99 -5.75
N VAL A 152 15.85 1.97 -5.31
CA VAL A 152 15.53 0.54 -5.49
C VAL A 152 15.73 -0.30 -4.24
N ARG A 153 16.29 0.29 -3.17
CA ARG A 153 16.57 -0.40 -1.90
C ARG A 153 15.38 -0.38 -0.96
N GLY A 154 15.28 -1.42 -0.15
CA GLY A 154 14.40 -1.51 1.00
C GLY A 154 15.01 -0.96 2.27
N SER A 155 14.18 -0.71 3.24
CA SER A 155 14.45 -0.41 4.65
C SER A 155 15.31 0.83 4.91
N ILE A 156 16.52 0.94 4.34
CA ILE A 156 17.46 2.04 4.59
C ILE A 156 18.37 2.31 3.37
N PRO A 157 18.79 3.57 3.13
CA PRO A 157 19.80 3.84 2.09
C PRO A 157 21.13 3.17 2.41
N THR A 158 21.72 2.50 1.41
CA THR A 158 22.98 1.76 1.53
C THR A 158 24.01 2.24 0.50
N PRO A 159 24.56 3.46 0.66
CA PRO A 159 25.60 3.96 -0.22
C PRO A 159 26.95 3.27 0.07
N GLY A 160 27.61 2.78 -0.96
CA GLY A 160 28.89 2.13 -0.77
C GLY A 160 29.47 1.54 -2.08
N PRO A 161 30.70 1.05 -2.07
CA PRO A 161 31.31 0.44 -3.25
C PRO A 161 30.61 -0.84 -3.71
N GLY A 162 29.95 -1.56 -2.78
CA GLY A 162 29.21 -2.79 -3.05
C GLY A 162 27.79 -2.57 -3.60
N THR A 163 27.34 -1.31 -3.77
CA THR A 163 25.98 -0.99 -4.21
C THR A 163 25.96 -0.03 -5.41
N VAL A 164 27.06 0.04 -6.15
CA VAL A 164 27.21 1.01 -7.26
C VAL A 164 26.45 0.59 -8.50
N GLN A 165 26.31 -0.71 -8.76
CA GLN A 165 25.67 -1.24 -9.96
C GLN A 165 24.14 -1.09 -9.90
N TYR A 166 23.52 -1.45 -8.78
CA TYR A 166 22.07 -1.38 -8.63
C TYR A 166 21.64 -0.06 -7.99
N GLY A 167 22.41 0.50 -7.11
CA GLY A 167 22.13 1.74 -6.41
C GLY A 167 21.83 1.53 -4.93
N GLY A 168 22.01 2.60 -4.14
CA GLY A 168 21.86 2.59 -2.69
C GLY A 168 20.71 3.43 -2.16
N ASN A 169 19.89 4.05 -3.02
CA ASN A 169 18.74 4.84 -2.58
C ASN A 169 17.48 3.99 -2.39
N THR A 170 16.66 4.36 -1.43
CA THR A 170 15.39 3.70 -1.15
C THR A 170 14.30 4.14 -2.12
N SER A 171 13.19 3.42 -2.10
CA SER A 171 12.09 3.34 -3.05
C SER A 171 11.64 4.67 -3.65
N CYS A 172 11.90 4.84 -4.97
CA CYS A 172 11.36 5.95 -5.75
C CYS A 172 11.36 5.59 -7.25
N VAL A 173 10.18 5.59 -7.86
CA VAL A 173 10.02 5.32 -9.29
C VAL A 173 9.26 6.48 -9.94
N GLU A 174 9.78 7.00 -11.04
CA GLU A 174 9.13 8.02 -11.87
C GLU A 174 8.40 7.36 -13.03
N VAL A 175 7.14 7.70 -13.23
CA VAL A 175 6.35 7.32 -14.42
C VAL A 175 5.94 8.57 -15.15
N ARG A 176 6.26 8.66 -16.44
CA ARG A 176 5.77 9.70 -17.35
C ARG A 176 4.85 9.06 -18.36
N ALA A 177 3.57 9.41 -18.31
CA ALA A 177 2.57 8.83 -19.19
C ALA A 177 1.46 9.83 -19.49
N ASP A 178 1.04 9.89 -20.74
CA ASP A 178 -0.14 10.62 -21.20
C ASP A 178 -0.21 12.10 -20.79
N GLY A 179 0.96 12.72 -20.63
CA GLY A 179 1.12 14.12 -20.22
C GLY A 179 1.29 14.35 -18.73
N GLU A 180 1.34 13.28 -17.92
CA GLU A 180 1.48 13.34 -16.46
C GLU A 180 2.88 12.91 -16.00
N ILE A 181 3.33 13.47 -14.87
CA ILE A 181 4.48 12.99 -14.11
C ILE A 181 3.96 12.43 -12.80
N ILE A 182 4.10 11.12 -12.64
CA ILE A 182 3.66 10.37 -11.48
C ILE A 182 4.90 9.80 -10.79
N ILE A 183 5.01 9.98 -9.49
CA ILE A 183 6.11 9.49 -8.67
C ILE A 183 5.51 8.42 -7.74
N LEU A 184 6.12 7.25 -7.69
CA LEU A 184 5.75 6.16 -6.81
C LEU A 184 6.78 6.12 -5.68
N ASP A 185 6.32 6.42 -4.48
CA ASP A 185 7.05 6.60 -3.24
C ASP A 185 8.12 7.71 -3.22
N ALA A 186 8.43 8.15 -2.02
CA ALA A 186 9.32 9.27 -1.72
C ALA A 186 10.50 8.86 -0.82
N GLY A 187 11.07 7.68 -1.07
CA GLY A 187 12.30 7.26 -0.44
C GLY A 187 13.47 8.17 -0.81
N SER A 188 14.68 7.84 -0.39
CA SER A 188 15.83 8.74 -0.58
C SER A 188 16.14 9.03 -2.06
N GLY A 189 15.70 8.15 -2.99
CA GLY A 189 15.83 8.34 -4.44
C GLY A 189 15.13 9.59 -4.98
N ILE A 190 14.07 10.07 -4.31
CA ILE A 190 13.31 11.25 -4.75
C ILE A 190 14.17 12.54 -4.76
N ARG A 191 15.21 12.59 -3.93
CA ARG A 191 16.15 13.71 -3.94
C ARG A 191 16.85 13.85 -5.30
N ARG A 192 17.33 12.73 -5.88
CA ARG A 192 17.98 12.73 -7.21
C ARG A 192 16.99 13.08 -8.31
N LEU A 193 15.78 12.53 -8.24
CA LEU A 193 14.68 12.88 -9.14
C LEU A 193 14.40 14.38 -9.07
N GLY A 194 14.27 14.96 -7.88
CA GLY A 194 14.02 16.39 -7.69
C GLY A 194 15.08 17.28 -8.34
N LEU A 195 16.37 16.91 -8.22
CA LEU A 195 17.47 17.59 -8.89
C LEU A 195 17.39 17.48 -10.44
N ALA A 196 16.97 16.33 -10.95
CA ALA A 196 16.80 16.13 -12.40
C ALA A 196 15.63 16.97 -12.93
N LEU A 197 14.48 16.96 -12.27
CA LEU A 197 13.32 17.77 -12.62
C LEU A 197 13.64 19.28 -12.58
N ALA A 198 14.34 19.75 -11.54
CA ALA A 198 14.75 21.16 -11.46
C ALA A 198 15.67 21.58 -12.61
N ARG A 199 16.55 20.70 -13.08
CA ARG A 199 17.43 20.97 -14.25
C ARG A 199 16.64 20.94 -15.57
N GLU A 200 15.70 20.00 -15.71
CA GLU A 200 14.89 19.81 -16.93
C GLU A 200 13.93 20.98 -17.14
N PHE A 201 13.17 21.33 -16.12
CA PHE A 201 12.10 22.34 -16.23
C PHE A 201 12.57 23.75 -15.88
N LYS A 202 13.71 23.90 -15.21
CA LYS A 202 14.25 25.22 -14.79
C LYS A 202 13.19 26.05 -14.06
N ASP A 203 12.78 27.16 -14.68
CA ASP A 203 11.78 28.10 -14.09
C ASP A 203 10.35 27.79 -14.55
N GLN A 204 10.14 26.74 -15.32
CA GLN A 204 8.79 26.35 -15.77
C GLN A 204 8.04 25.64 -14.64
N PRO A 205 6.81 26.06 -14.34
CA PRO A 205 5.98 25.37 -13.34
C PRO A 205 5.68 23.95 -13.76
N ILE A 206 5.79 23.01 -12.83
CA ILE A 206 5.47 21.59 -13.05
C ILE A 206 4.34 21.13 -12.13
N ASN A 207 3.49 20.25 -12.68
CA ASN A 207 2.51 19.52 -11.92
C ASN A 207 3.03 18.11 -11.68
N LEU A 208 3.02 17.67 -10.44
CA LEU A 208 3.51 16.38 -10.01
C LEU A 208 2.44 15.67 -9.18
N THR A 209 2.27 14.38 -9.40
CA THR A 209 1.49 13.52 -8.51
C THR A 209 2.42 12.51 -7.87
N LEU A 210 2.44 12.49 -6.54
CA LEU A 210 3.18 11.53 -5.72
C LEU A 210 2.18 10.54 -5.13
N LEU A 211 2.35 9.27 -5.43
CA LEU A 211 1.57 8.17 -4.89
C LEU A 211 2.41 7.47 -3.81
N ILE A 212 1.93 7.48 -2.58
CA ILE A 212 2.58 6.81 -1.44
C ILE A 212 1.89 5.48 -1.20
N THR A 213 2.64 4.39 -1.23
CA THR A 213 2.14 3.04 -0.97
C THR A 213 1.82 2.83 0.50
N HIS A 214 2.72 3.24 1.36
CA HIS A 214 2.59 3.25 2.81
C HIS A 214 3.62 4.19 3.44
N THR A 215 3.59 4.36 4.76
CA THR A 215 4.36 5.39 5.45
C THR A 215 5.56 4.85 6.23
N HIS A 216 6.15 3.71 5.85
CA HIS A 216 7.46 3.32 6.35
C HIS A 216 8.52 4.29 5.87
N TRP A 217 9.60 4.38 6.62
CA TRP A 217 10.55 5.48 6.46
C TRP A 217 11.24 5.49 5.10
N ASP A 218 11.60 4.34 4.61
CA ASP A 218 12.24 4.16 3.31
C ASP A 218 11.36 4.54 2.11
N HIS A 219 10.05 4.71 2.33
CA HIS A 219 9.10 5.20 1.32
C HIS A 219 8.76 6.68 1.44
N ILE A 220 9.16 7.36 2.53
CA ILE A 220 8.83 8.79 2.74
C ILE A 220 10.02 9.66 3.14
N GLN A 221 11.15 9.09 3.58
CA GLN A 221 12.27 9.82 4.17
C GLN A 221 12.93 10.85 3.25
N GLY A 222 12.82 10.67 1.93
CA GLY A 222 13.40 11.59 0.95
C GLY A 222 12.54 12.82 0.69
N PHE A 223 11.26 12.81 1.06
CA PHE A 223 10.33 13.90 0.79
C PHE A 223 10.81 15.28 1.28
N PRO A 224 11.39 15.42 2.50
CA PRO A 224 11.93 16.70 2.97
C PRO A 224 13.02 17.30 2.09
N PHE A 225 13.66 16.49 1.23
CA PHE A 225 14.74 16.91 0.35
C PHE A 225 14.30 17.01 -1.13
N PHE A 226 12.99 16.98 -1.39
CA PHE A 226 12.43 17.05 -2.74
C PHE A 226 12.34 18.51 -3.21
N ILE A 227 13.36 18.99 -3.92
CA ILE A 227 13.49 20.38 -4.37
C ILE A 227 12.22 20.95 -5.04
N PRO A 228 11.50 20.22 -5.93
CA PRO A 228 10.29 20.76 -6.53
C PRO A 228 9.21 21.21 -5.54
N ALA A 229 9.16 20.64 -4.33
CA ALA A 229 8.22 21.05 -3.28
C ALA A 229 8.54 22.44 -2.68
N TYR A 230 9.76 22.95 -2.91
CA TYR A 230 10.19 24.28 -2.46
C TYR A 230 10.02 25.36 -3.53
N ASN A 231 9.56 25.03 -4.73
CA ASN A 231 9.26 26.02 -5.76
C ASN A 231 7.78 26.46 -5.65
N PRO A 232 7.51 27.77 -5.38
CA PRO A 232 6.14 28.27 -5.18
C PRO A 232 5.26 28.19 -6.43
N HIS A 233 5.86 28.00 -7.61
CA HIS A 233 5.13 27.87 -8.86
C HIS A 233 4.73 26.43 -9.19
N ASN A 234 5.32 25.44 -8.51
CA ASN A 234 4.99 24.04 -8.72
C ASN A 234 3.72 23.65 -7.97
N ARG A 235 3.03 22.64 -8.51
CA ARG A 235 1.93 21.96 -7.83
C ARG A 235 2.31 20.50 -7.57
N LEU A 236 2.20 20.09 -6.33
CA LEU A 236 2.44 18.72 -5.90
C LEU A 236 1.18 18.16 -5.24
N ARG A 237 0.59 17.15 -5.86
CA ARG A 237 -0.51 16.38 -5.30
C ARG A 237 0.05 15.09 -4.71
N ILE A 238 -0.13 14.86 -3.42
CA ILE A 238 0.30 13.66 -2.72
C ILE A 238 -0.93 12.83 -2.39
N LEU A 239 -0.96 11.59 -2.86
CA LEU A 239 -2.05 10.66 -2.65
C LEU A 239 -1.51 9.40 -1.98
N GLY A 240 -2.27 8.84 -1.05
CA GLY A 240 -1.98 7.57 -0.41
C GLY A 240 -3.09 7.23 0.57
N TYR A 241 -3.09 6.00 1.03
CA TYR A 241 -4.01 5.61 2.09
C TYR A 241 -3.48 6.06 3.45
N GLU A 242 -4.40 6.21 4.38
CA GLU A 242 -4.09 6.59 5.74
C GLU A 242 -3.17 5.57 6.42
N GLY A 243 -2.03 6.05 6.93
CA GLY A 243 -1.21 5.26 7.84
C GLY A 243 -1.90 5.07 9.20
N ALA A 244 -1.42 4.08 9.95
CA ALA A 244 -2.11 3.51 11.09
C ALA A 244 -2.43 4.46 12.27
N ARG A 245 -1.76 5.59 12.43
CA ARG A 245 -1.91 6.43 13.65
C ARG A 245 -2.41 7.84 13.40
N LYS A 246 -1.96 8.42 12.33
CA LYS A 246 -2.22 9.84 12.04
C LYS A 246 -2.30 9.95 10.53
N GLY A 247 -3.31 10.34 9.91
CA GLY A 247 -3.44 10.44 8.46
C GLY A 247 -2.15 10.78 7.69
N LEU A 248 -2.10 10.52 6.42
CA LEU A 248 -0.93 10.71 5.55
C LEU A 248 -0.30 12.11 5.71
N HIS A 249 -1.14 13.15 5.74
CA HIS A 249 -0.68 14.54 5.95
C HIS A 249 0.06 14.70 7.27
N SER A 250 -0.47 14.14 8.35
CA SER A 250 0.14 14.26 9.69
C SER A 250 1.46 13.50 9.78
N THR A 251 1.56 12.34 9.12
CA THR A 251 2.79 11.53 9.08
C THR A 251 3.89 12.25 8.30
N LEU A 252 3.58 12.77 7.11
CA LEU A 252 4.53 13.56 6.32
C LEU A 252 4.95 14.85 7.04
N THR A 253 4.05 15.48 7.79
CA THR A 253 4.38 16.68 8.58
C THR A 253 5.28 16.32 9.76
N ALA A 254 4.98 15.24 10.49
CA ALA A 254 5.71 14.86 11.70
C ALA A 254 7.20 14.57 11.45
N GLN A 255 7.55 13.95 10.30
CA GLN A 255 8.97 13.74 9.96
C GLN A 255 9.74 15.04 9.71
N MET A 256 9.03 16.15 9.50
CA MET A 256 9.58 17.48 9.25
C MET A 256 9.47 18.42 10.46
N GLU A 257 9.22 17.89 11.64
CA GLU A 257 9.15 18.69 12.88
C GLU A 257 10.44 18.57 13.70
N SER A 258 10.72 19.66 14.45
CA SER A 258 11.79 19.63 15.47
C SER A 258 11.52 18.51 16.50
N PRO A 259 12.55 17.80 16.98
CA PRO A 259 13.98 18.07 16.78
C PRO A 259 14.60 17.39 15.53
N TYR A 260 13.83 16.67 14.73
CA TYR A 260 14.36 15.82 13.65
C TYR A 260 14.68 16.58 12.37
N PHE A 261 13.90 17.60 12.04
CA PHE A 261 14.09 18.37 10.83
C PHE A 261 13.90 19.89 11.07
N PRO A 262 14.77 20.76 10.49
CA PRO A 262 14.74 22.19 10.80
C PRO A 262 13.68 22.99 10.04
N VAL A 263 13.11 22.43 8.97
CA VAL A 263 12.15 23.10 8.10
C VAL A 263 10.83 22.33 8.15
N SER A 264 9.80 22.93 8.74
CA SER A 264 8.49 22.28 8.76
C SER A 264 7.82 22.32 7.38
N MET A 265 6.92 21.37 7.10
CA MET A 265 6.18 21.31 5.86
C MET A 265 5.39 22.61 5.56
N ARG A 266 5.01 23.38 6.60
CA ARG A 266 4.35 24.69 6.47
C ARG A 266 5.23 25.75 5.79
N HIS A 267 6.54 25.58 5.81
CA HIS A 267 7.51 26.48 5.19
C HIS A 267 7.90 26.06 3.76
N MET A 268 7.35 24.97 3.26
CA MET A 268 7.47 24.62 1.85
C MET A 268 6.53 25.51 1.02
N PRO A 269 7.05 26.41 0.18
CA PRO A 269 6.23 27.38 -0.55
C PRO A 269 5.48 26.75 -1.75
N GLY A 270 5.78 25.51 -2.13
CA GLY A 270 5.07 24.80 -3.19
C GLY A 270 3.59 24.60 -2.83
N ASN A 271 2.74 24.55 -3.86
CA ASN A 271 1.34 24.19 -3.68
C ASN A 271 1.22 22.69 -3.45
N ILE A 272 1.33 22.28 -2.20
CA ILE A 272 1.26 20.87 -1.79
C ILE A 272 -0.15 20.56 -1.30
N ASP A 273 -0.79 19.61 -1.98
CA ASP A 273 -2.10 19.07 -1.63
C ASP A 273 -1.94 17.59 -1.25
N VAL A 274 -2.25 17.26 0.00
CA VAL A 274 -2.20 15.89 0.51
C VAL A 274 -3.61 15.39 0.66
N THR A 275 -3.97 14.38 -0.13
CA THR A 275 -5.30 13.77 -0.14
C THR A 275 -5.20 12.30 0.25
N GLU A 276 -5.95 11.88 1.25
CA GLU A 276 -6.11 10.49 1.63
C GLU A 276 -7.04 9.78 0.65
N LEU A 277 -6.55 8.73 0.04
CA LEU A 277 -7.32 7.93 -0.90
C LEU A 277 -8.43 7.16 -0.16
N ARG A 278 -9.60 7.14 -0.77
CA ARG A 278 -10.76 6.39 -0.31
C ARG A 278 -11.28 5.42 -1.36
N GLU A 279 -10.99 5.70 -2.62
CA GLU A 279 -11.44 4.92 -3.77
C GLU A 279 -10.33 3.98 -4.24
N ARG A 280 -10.72 2.79 -4.70
CA ARG A 280 -9.78 1.83 -5.32
C ARG A 280 -9.35 2.21 -6.71
N GLU A 281 -10.12 3.04 -7.39
CA GLU A 281 -9.87 3.50 -8.74
C GLU A 281 -10.02 5.02 -8.80
N PHE A 282 -9.04 5.68 -9.37
CA PHE A 282 -9.03 7.12 -9.59
C PHE A 282 -8.21 7.48 -10.82
N ASN A 283 -8.21 8.76 -11.20
CA ASN A 283 -7.43 9.23 -12.33
C ASN A 283 -6.38 10.25 -11.92
N VAL A 284 -5.20 10.14 -12.53
CA VAL A 284 -4.19 11.19 -12.58
C VAL A 284 -4.15 11.68 -14.02
N GLY A 285 -4.82 12.79 -14.29
CA GLY A 285 -5.05 13.25 -15.65
C GLY A 285 -5.73 12.18 -16.52
N ARG A 286 -5.02 11.68 -17.52
CA ARG A 286 -5.49 10.61 -18.42
C ARG A 286 -5.11 9.20 -17.97
N VAL A 287 -4.23 9.09 -16.99
CA VAL A 287 -3.79 7.80 -16.45
C VAL A 287 -4.80 7.32 -15.43
N ARG A 288 -5.47 6.21 -15.72
CA ARG A 288 -6.31 5.51 -14.73
C ARG A 288 -5.42 4.75 -13.78
N VAL A 289 -5.68 4.85 -12.49
CA VAL A 289 -4.94 4.18 -11.42
C VAL A 289 -5.89 3.30 -10.63
N GLU A 290 -5.53 2.04 -10.49
CA GLU A 290 -6.19 1.09 -9.58
C GLU A 290 -5.28 0.78 -8.40
N THR A 291 -5.88 0.45 -7.26
CA THR A 291 -5.17 0.07 -6.03
C THR A 291 -5.61 -1.29 -5.53
N THR A 292 -4.69 -2.00 -4.91
CA THR A 292 -4.97 -3.22 -4.13
C THR A 292 -4.21 -3.17 -2.81
N PHE A 293 -4.81 -3.71 -1.75
CA PHE A 293 -4.06 -3.94 -0.52
C PHE A 293 -3.13 -5.14 -0.69
N VAL A 294 -1.94 -5.04 -0.12
CA VAL A 294 -0.91 -6.07 -0.13
C VAL A 294 -0.57 -6.51 1.29
N ASN A 295 0.07 -7.67 1.41
CA ASN A 295 0.39 -8.23 2.72
C ASN A 295 1.71 -7.68 3.24
N HIS A 296 1.60 -6.60 4.00
CA HIS A 296 2.73 -5.93 4.66
C HIS A 296 2.27 -5.35 6.00
N PRO A 297 3.17 -5.19 7.01
CA PRO A 297 2.80 -4.59 8.30
C PRO A 297 2.22 -3.17 8.14
N GLY A 298 1.00 -2.96 8.59
CA GLY A 298 0.28 -1.71 8.43
C GLY A 298 -0.66 -1.72 7.23
N VAL A 299 -1.04 -0.55 6.77
CA VAL A 299 -1.79 -0.37 5.53
C VAL A 299 -0.80 -0.10 4.41
N CYS A 300 -0.63 -1.06 3.53
CA CYS A 300 0.19 -0.96 2.34
C CYS A 300 -0.64 -1.27 1.10
N VAL A 301 -0.44 -0.48 0.04
CA VAL A 301 -1.16 -0.66 -1.22
C VAL A 301 -0.21 -0.80 -2.39
N GLY A 302 -0.58 -1.67 -3.33
CA GLY A 302 -0.02 -1.68 -4.66
C GLY A 302 -0.81 -0.75 -5.58
N TYR A 303 -0.13 -0.16 -6.54
CA TYR A 303 -0.71 0.68 -7.60
C TYR A 303 -0.59 0.01 -8.96
N ARG A 304 -1.64 0.11 -9.78
CA ARG A 304 -1.59 -0.24 -11.20
C ARG A 304 -1.99 0.97 -12.03
N LEU A 305 -1.07 1.46 -12.84
CA LEU A 305 -1.22 2.62 -13.69
C LEU A 305 -1.52 2.16 -15.12
N PHE A 306 -2.67 2.53 -15.66
CA PHE A 306 -3.07 2.22 -17.03
C PHE A 306 -2.76 3.41 -17.94
N THR A 307 -1.84 3.20 -18.86
CA THR A 307 -1.35 4.21 -19.79
C THR A 307 -1.80 3.91 -21.21
N SER A 308 -1.57 4.81 -22.14
CA SER A 308 -1.84 4.61 -23.58
C SER A 308 -1.03 3.45 -24.21
N ALA A 309 0.00 2.93 -23.54
CA ALA A 309 0.85 1.85 -24.06
C ALA A 309 0.85 0.59 -23.16
N GLY A 310 -0.15 0.45 -22.31
CA GLY A 310 -0.30 -0.68 -21.39
C GLY A 310 -0.23 -0.27 -19.92
N SER A 311 -0.06 -1.23 -19.02
CA SER A 311 -0.11 -0.96 -17.60
C SER A 311 1.20 -1.28 -16.86
N ILE A 312 1.48 -0.47 -15.84
CA ILE A 312 2.61 -0.62 -14.91
C ILE A 312 2.02 -0.95 -13.54
N ALA A 313 2.43 -2.06 -12.95
CA ALA A 313 2.06 -2.44 -11.60
C ALA A 313 3.26 -2.26 -10.65
N TYR A 314 3.01 -1.71 -9.46
CA TYR A 314 4.01 -1.40 -8.44
C TYR A 314 3.55 -1.93 -7.08
N LEU A 315 4.24 -2.94 -6.58
CA LEU A 315 4.03 -3.59 -5.29
C LEU A 315 5.37 -3.62 -4.54
N PRO A 316 5.81 -2.51 -3.95
CA PRO A 316 7.17 -2.41 -3.40
C PRO A 316 7.40 -3.29 -2.18
N ASP A 317 6.37 -3.54 -1.39
CA ASP A 317 6.43 -4.34 -0.16
C ASP A 317 5.25 -5.31 -0.15
N ASN A 318 5.54 -6.59 -0.22
CA ASN A 318 4.51 -7.63 -0.22
C ASN A 318 5.07 -9.01 0.13
N GLU A 319 4.59 -9.58 1.21
CA GLU A 319 4.83 -10.98 1.57
C GLU A 319 3.62 -11.82 1.16
N PRO A 320 3.76 -12.89 0.32
CA PRO A 320 2.61 -13.70 -0.07
C PRO A 320 1.89 -14.29 1.13
N PHE A 321 0.56 -14.13 1.20
CA PHE A 321 -0.27 -14.58 2.33
C PHE A 321 -0.11 -16.08 2.58
N GLN A 322 -0.11 -16.89 1.52
CA GLN A 322 0.02 -18.34 1.63
C GLN A 322 1.41 -18.73 2.15
N ARG A 323 2.46 -18.06 1.67
CA ARG A 323 3.84 -18.30 2.09
C ARG A 323 4.00 -18.05 3.59
N MET A 324 3.58 -16.90 4.06
CA MET A 324 3.62 -16.53 5.48
C MET A 324 2.82 -17.53 6.35
N ARG A 325 1.63 -17.94 5.92
CA ARG A 325 0.78 -18.87 6.66
C ARG A 325 1.29 -20.30 6.68
N SER A 326 1.99 -20.75 5.65
CA SER A 326 2.59 -22.10 5.60
C SER A 326 3.66 -22.31 6.68
N HIS A 327 4.27 -21.22 7.17
CA HIS A 327 5.29 -21.23 8.22
C HIS A 327 4.73 -21.00 9.64
N ALA A 328 3.42 -20.77 9.78
CA ALA A 328 2.79 -20.59 11.09
C ALA A 328 2.74 -21.90 11.88
N ALA A 329 3.65 -22.08 12.85
CA ALA A 329 3.74 -23.27 13.70
C ALA A 329 2.64 -23.30 14.78
N GLY A 330 2.15 -24.50 15.11
CA GLY A 330 1.37 -24.74 16.34
C GLY A 330 -0.15 -24.58 16.26
N GLN A 331 -0.73 -24.41 15.07
CA GLN A 331 -2.18 -24.39 14.90
C GLN A 331 -2.79 -25.80 14.74
N PRO A 332 -4.02 -26.05 15.25
CA PRO A 332 -4.74 -27.28 15.00
C PRO A 332 -4.92 -27.50 13.47
N ARG A 333 -4.80 -28.75 13.00
CA ARG A 333 -4.78 -29.10 11.56
C ARG A 333 -5.98 -28.52 10.76
N ALA A 334 -7.16 -28.52 11.35
CA ALA A 334 -8.37 -27.98 10.67
C ALA A 334 -8.29 -26.45 10.49
N GLU A 335 -7.88 -25.72 11.53
CA GLU A 335 -7.72 -24.27 11.50
C GLU A 335 -6.59 -23.86 10.54
N HIS A 336 -5.52 -24.64 10.47
CA HIS A 336 -4.42 -24.41 9.55
C HIS A 336 -4.85 -24.56 8.08
N ILE A 337 -5.66 -25.57 7.75
CA ILE A 337 -6.20 -25.78 6.38
C ILE A 337 -7.09 -24.58 5.97
N GLU A 338 -7.95 -24.12 6.87
CA GLU A 338 -8.85 -22.99 6.60
C GLU A 338 -8.07 -21.67 6.42
N ALA A 339 -7.05 -21.45 7.24
CA ALA A 339 -6.15 -20.30 7.10
C ALA A 339 -5.36 -20.30 5.79
N LEU A 340 -4.86 -21.46 5.35
CA LEU A 340 -4.16 -21.60 4.06
C LEU A 340 -5.10 -21.36 2.88
N LYS A 341 -6.34 -21.85 2.94
CA LYS A 341 -7.33 -21.60 1.89
C LYS A 341 -7.62 -20.11 1.75
N TYR A 342 -7.87 -19.44 2.88
CA TYR A 342 -8.10 -18.00 2.90
C TYR A 342 -6.88 -17.22 2.34
N ALA A 343 -5.66 -17.59 2.76
CA ALA A 343 -4.42 -16.99 2.27
C ALA A 343 -4.28 -17.13 0.74
N SER A 344 -4.59 -18.34 0.21
CA SER A 344 -4.58 -18.59 -1.23
C SER A 344 -5.58 -17.73 -2.00
N GLU A 345 -6.77 -17.48 -1.43
CA GLU A 345 -7.77 -16.59 -2.02
C GLU A 345 -7.29 -15.12 -2.06
N GLN A 346 -6.54 -14.66 -1.03
CA GLN A 346 -5.95 -13.32 -1.03
C GLN A 346 -4.84 -13.19 -2.09
N ASP A 347 -3.94 -14.17 -2.17
CA ASP A 347 -2.89 -14.19 -3.20
C ASP A 347 -3.49 -14.22 -4.61
N GLN A 348 -4.59 -14.95 -4.80
CA GLN A 348 -5.31 -14.99 -6.08
C GLN A 348 -5.85 -13.60 -6.48
N ARG A 349 -6.33 -12.80 -5.54
CA ARG A 349 -6.76 -11.40 -5.81
C ARG A 349 -5.60 -10.53 -6.27
N VAL A 350 -4.41 -10.73 -5.72
CA VAL A 350 -3.20 -10.01 -6.17
C VAL A 350 -2.84 -10.45 -7.60
N ILE A 351 -2.90 -11.75 -7.90
CA ILE A 351 -2.67 -12.26 -9.26
C ILE A 351 -3.66 -11.62 -10.26
N GLU A 352 -4.94 -11.57 -9.93
CA GLU A 352 -5.98 -10.97 -10.77
C GLU A 352 -5.74 -9.48 -11.01
N PHE A 353 -5.35 -8.75 -9.97
CA PHE A 353 -4.97 -7.34 -10.07
C PHE A 353 -3.80 -7.12 -11.02
N LEU A 354 -2.85 -8.02 -11.08
CA LEU A 354 -1.64 -7.93 -11.91
C LEU A 354 -1.83 -8.46 -13.34
N MET A 355 -2.93 -9.15 -13.62
CA MET A 355 -3.14 -9.91 -14.85
C MET A 355 -2.81 -9.11 -16.12
N GLY A 356 -1.81 -9.59 -16.87
CA GLY A 356 -1.40 -9.03 -18.15
C GLY A 356 -0.71 -7.66 -18.08
N ALA A 357 -0.15 -7.27 -16.92
CA ALA A 357 0.62 -6.03 -16.82
C ALA A 357 1.85 -6.05 -17.76
N GLU A 358 2.13 -4.91 -18.39
CA GLU A 358 3.32 -4.75 -19.22
C GLU A 358 4.59 -4.80 -18.37
N VAL A 359 4.57 -4.12 -17.22
CA VAL A 359 5.68 -4.12 -16.26
C VAL A 359 5.12 -4.35 -14.87
N LEU A 360 5.73 -5.29 -14.15
CA LEU A 360 5.54 -5.50 -12.72
C LEU A 360 6.82 -5.14 -11.99
N ILE A 361 6.74 -4.19 -11.09
CA ILE A 361 7.79 -3.82 -10.13
C ILE A 361 7.35 -4.35 -8.79
N VAL A 362 8.08 -5.30 -8.22
CA VAL A 362 7.63 -6.00 -7.02
C VAL A 362 8.78 -6.33 -6.08
N ASP A 363 8.49 -6.27 -4.80
CA ASP A 363 9.36 -6.67 -3.70
C ASP A 363 9.89 -8.10 -3.89
N SER A 364 11.21 -8.21 -3.87
CA SER A 364 11.94 -9.45 -3.97
C SER A 364 13.18 -9.40 -3.06
N GLN A 365 12.93 -8.98 -1.81
CA GLN A 365 13.99 -8.65 -0.86
C GLN A 365 14.86 -9.86 -0.55
N TYR A 366 14.29 -11.08 -0.46
CA TYR A 366 14.95 -12.28 0.00
C TYR A 366 15.09 -13.35 -1.07
N ASP A 367 16.09 -14.22 -0.92
CA ASP A 367 16.06 -15.55 -1.51
C ASP A 367 15.30 -16.54 -0.58
N ASP A 368 15.14 -17.80 -1.00
CA ASP A 368 14.34 -18.79 -0.26
C ASP A 368 14.95 -19.17 1.09
N ASP A 369 16.27 -19.20 1.20
CA ASP A 369 16.99 -19.55 2.42
C ASP A 369 16.90 -18.40 3.45
N GLU A 370 17.08 -17.16 3.01
CA GLU A 370 16.97 -15.95 3.84
C GLU A 370 15.55 -15.76 4.35
N TYR A 371 14.56 -16.01 3.49
CA TYR A 371 13.15 -15.84 3.85
C TYR A 371 12.75 -16.66 5.08
N GLN A 372 13.34 -17.85 5.28
CA GLN A 372 13.01 -18.71 6.44
C GLN A 372 13.20 -18.00 7.80
N SER A 373 14.16 -17.10 7.89
CA SER A 373 14.42 -16.31 9.10
C SER A 373 13.66 -14.97 9.14
N HIS A 374 12.98 -14.59 8.05
CA HIS A 374 12.29 -13.31 7.90
C HIS A 374 10.78 -13.44 7.67
N VAL A 375 10.22 -14.63 7.90
CA VAL A 375 8.77 -14.87 7.82
C VAL A 375 8.00 -13.89 8.72
N GLY A 376 7.02 -13.18 8.16
CA GLY A 376 6.25 -12.17 8.89
C GLY A 376 6.89 -10.78 8.93
N TRP A 377 7.94 -10.55 8.15
CA TRP A 377 8.55 -9.21 8.01
C TRP A 377 7.86 -8.37 6.94
N GLY A 378 7.03 -9.00 6.10
CA GLY A 378 6.22 -8.31 5.10
C GLY A 378 6.89 -8.17 3.74
N HIS A 379 7.92 -9.01 3.45
CA HIS A 379 8.70 -8.93 2.22
C HIS A 379 8.70 -10.24 1.42
N GLY A 380 8.87 -10.10 0.11
CA GLY A 380 8.80 -11.20 -0.85
C GLY A 380 10.12 -11.95 -1.03
N CYS A 381 9.97 -13.20 -1.50
CA CYS A 381 11.07 -14.06 -1.93
C CYS A 381 11.05 -14.18 -3.45
N VAL A 382 12.21 -14.26 -4.07
CA VAL A 382 12.38 -14.30 -5.54
C VAL A 382 11.56 -15.42 -6.19
N ASP A 383 11.51 -16.60 -5.57
CA ASP A 383 10.79 -17.77 -6.10
C ASP A 383 9.29 -17.50 -6.21
N ASP A 384 8.70 -16.94 -5.15
CA ASP A 384 7.29 -16.59 -5.11
C ASP A 384 6.95 -15.46 -6.10
N VAL A 385 7.85 -14.48 -6.23
CA VAL A 385 7.69 -13.33 -7.13
C VAL A 385 7.72 -13.76 -8.60
N VAL A 386 8.59 -14.70 -8.97
CA VAL A 386 8.61 -15.28 -10.32
C VAL A 386 7.32 -16.05 -10.58
N ALA A 387 6.88 -16.88 -9.64
CA ALA A 387 5.62 -17.61 -9.76
C ALA A 387 4.42 -16.65 -9.92
N LEU A 388 4.34 -15.60 -9.09
CA LEU A 388 3.32 -14.56 -9.17
C LEU A 388 3.28 -13.90 -10.56
N ALA A 389 4.45 -13.50 -11.10
CA ALA A 389 4.56 -12.85 -12.40
C ALA A 389 4.12 -13.79 -13.56
N LEU A 390 4.46 -15.07 -13.48
CA LEU A 390 4.06 -16.08 -14.45
C LEU A 390 2.54 -16.33 -14.42
N PHE A 391 1.96 -16.54 -13.23
CA PHE A 391 0.51 -16.70 -13.07
C PHE A 391 -0.27 -15.48 -13.55
N ALA A 392 0.23 -14.29 -13.27
CA ALA A 392 -0.36 -13.04 -13.71
C ALA A 392 -0.07 -12.72 -15.20
N ARG A 393 0.71 -13.53 -15.92
CA ARG A 393 1.08 -13.33 -17.33
C ARG A 393 1.68 -11.93 -17.57
N VAL A 394 2.53 -11.50 -16.68
CA VAL A 394 3.26 -10.24 -16.79
C VAL A 394 4.28 -10.34 -17.94
N LYS A 395 4.56 -9.24 -18.63
CA LYS A 395 5.53 -9.26 -19.75
C LYS A 395 6.95 -8.97 -19.28
N GLN A 396 7.12 -8.03 -18.35
CA GLN A 396 8.40 -7.65 -17.75
C GLN A 396 8.27 -7.67 -16.23
N LEU A 397 9.10 -8.47 -15.57
CA LEU A 397 9.28 -8.48 -14.12
C LEU A 397 10.51 -7.66 -13.76
N CYS A 398 10.38 -6.74 -12.80
CA CYS A 398 11.48 -6.00 -12.19
C CYS A 398 11.57 -6.38 -10.72
N LEU A 399 12.62 -7.11 -10.34
CA LEU A 399 12.96 -7.37 -8.94
C LEU A 399 13.29 -6.03 -8.27
N PHE A 400 12.65 -5.72 -7.16
CA PHE A 400 12.70 -4.42 -6.52
C PHE A 400 12.86 -4.57 -5.00
N HIS A 401 13.09 -3.47 -4.30
CA HIS A 401 13.20 -3.42 -2.84
C HIS A 401 14.32 -4.29 -2.29
N HIS A 402 15.51 -4.17 -2.93
CA HIS A 402 16.67 -5.00 -2.60
C HIS A 402 17.09 -4.82 -1.13
N ASP A 403 17.41 -5.92 -0.47
CA ASP A 403 17.83 -5.92 0.92
C ASP A 403 19.04 -5.01 1.15
N PRO A 404 19.08 -4.23 2.24
CA PRO A 404 20.21 -3.37 2.56
C PRO A 404 21.54 -4.13 2.71
N ASP A 405 21.53 -5.38 3.12
CA ASP A 405 22.72 -6.20 3.31
C ASP A 405 23.19 -6.90 2.03
N HIS A 406 22.39 -6.86 0.94
CA HIS A 406 22.77 -7.40 -0.36
C HIS A 406 23.70 -6.47 -1.13
N ASP A 407 24.88 -6.95 -1.46
CA ASP A 407 25.77 -6.29 -2.42
C ASP A 407 25.31 -6.50 -3.88
N ASP A 408 26.00 -5.86 -4.82
CA ASP A 408 25.69 -5.96 -6.25
C ASP A 408 25.82 -7.40 -6.78
N ASP A 409 26.72 -8.20 -6.21
CA ASP A 409 26.91 -9.60 -6.60
C ASP A 409 25.76 -10.47 -6.11
N GLN A 410 25.25 -10.25 -4.89
CA GLN A 410 24.07 -10.99 -4.39
C GLN A 410 22.85 -10.71 -5.23
N ILE A 411 22.57 -9.43 -5.54
CA ILE A 411 21.42 -9.08 -6.40
C ILE A 411 21.57 -9.70 -7.79
N SER A 412 22.78 -9.73 -8.33
CA SER A 412 23.06 -10.37 -9.63
C SER A 412 22.79 -11.88 -9.59
N ARG A 413 23.16 -12.58 -8.51
CA ARG A 413 22.84 -14.00 -8.31
C ARG A 413 21.33 -14.24 -8.23
N MET A 414 20.60 -13.40 -7.48
CA MET A 414 19.14 -13.47 -7.38
C MET A 414 18.46 -13.26 -8.75
N LEU A 415 18.96 -12.32 -9.56
CA LEU A 415 18.48 -12.10 -10.92
C LEU A 415 18.73 -13.30 -11.83
N GLU A 416 19.93 -13.90 -11.78
CA GLU A 416 20.26 -15.12 -12.54
C GLU A 416 19.37 -16.29 -12.12
N TRP A 417 19.11 -16.44 -10.83
CA TRP A 417 18.19 -17.45 -10.31
C TRP A 417 16.76 -17.22 -10.81
N ALA A 418 16.24 -16.00 -10.74
CA ALA A 418 14.90 -15.68 -11.27
C ALA A 418 14.77 -16.04 -12.76
N ARG A 419 15.78 -15.71 -13.59
CA ARG A 419 15.82 -16.06 -15.01
C ARG A 419 15.85 -17.57 -15.24
N LYS A 420 16.59 -18.30 -14.40
CA LYS A 420 16.63 -19.77 -14.43
C LYS A 420 15.28 -20.38 -14.09
N LEU A 421 14.59 -19.86 -13.08
CA LEU A 421 13.23 -20.32 -12.72
C LEU A 421 12.26 -20.15 -13.89
N VAL A 422 12.26 -18.99 -14.57
CA VAL A 422 11.44 -18.76 -15.77
C VAL A 422 11.77 -19.76 -16.88
N ALA A 423 13.05 -19.99 -17.16
CA ALA A 423 13.49 -20.94 -18.18
C ALA A 423 13.05 -22.37 -17.88
N LEU A 424 13.08 -22.78 -16.62
CA LEU A 424 12.62 -24.12 -16.18
C LEU A 424 11.12 -24.34 -16.40
N GLN A 425 10.32 -23.27 -16.38
CA GLN A 425 8.87 -23.35 -16.65
C GLN A 425 8.55 -23.35 -18.16
N GLY A 426 9.54 -23.11 -19.03
CA GLY A 426 9.34 -23.02 -20.49
C GLY A 426 8.54 -21.79 -20.93
N GLU A 427 8.44 -20.78 -20.08
CA GLU A 427 7.64 -19.58 -20.31
C GLU A 427 8.49 -18.39 -20.81
N SER A 428 7.82 -17.40 -21.37
CA SER A 428 8.45 -16.18 -21.89
C SER A 428 8.13 -14.99 -20.98
N LEU A 429 8.92 -14.82 -19.93
CA LEU A 429 8.88 -13.67 -19.04
C LEU A 429 10.25 -12.98 -19.05
N ALA A 430 10.29 -11.68 -19.39
CA ALA A 430 11.52 -10.91 -19.24
C ALA A 430 11.72 -10.55 -17.76
N VAL A 431 12.94 -10.77 -17.24
CA VAL A 431 13.27 -10.47 -15.84
C VAL A 431 14.52 -9.61 -15.76
N ASP A 432 14.41 -8.49 -15.05
CA ASP A 432 15.53 -7.64 -14.65
C ASP A 432 15.47 -7.35 -13.14
N ALA A 433 16.62 -7.03 -12.56
CA ALA A 433 16.70 -6.39 -11.26
C ALA A 433 16.69 -4.86 -11.44
N ALA A 434 15.82 -4.20 -10.70
CA ALA A 434 15.73 -2.75 -10.74
C ALA A 434 17.04 -2.12 -10.32
N ARG A 435 17.47 -1.07 -11.04
CA ARG A 435 18.68 -0.29 -10.71
C ARG A 435 18.45 1.18 -10.97
N GLU A 436 19.11 2.00 -10.18
CA GLU A 436 19.03 3.45 -10.35
C GLU A 436 19.45 3.88 -11.76
N GLY A 437 18.62 4.67 -12.40
CA GLY A 437 18.80 5.15 -13.77
C GLY A 437 18.27 4.23 -14.85
N LEU A 438 17.90 2.98 -14.58
CA LEU A 438 17.23 2.10 -15.53
C LEU A 438 15.88 2.71 -15.94
N GLU A 439 15.62 2.73 -17.23
CA GLU A 439 14.42 3.28 -17.82
C GLU A 439 13.77 2.25 -18.76
N TYR A 440 12.44 2.10 -18.66
CA TYR A 440 11.64 1.33 -19.60
C TYR A 440 10.71 2.26 -20.36
N ILE A 441 10.70 2.11 -21.69
CA ILE A 441 9.77 2.80 -22.58
C ILE A 441 8.72 1.79 -23.02
N LEU A 442 7.46 2.04 -22.65
CA LEU A 442 6.35 1.18 -23.05
C LEU A 442 5.98 1.50 -24.50
N GLN A 443 5.81 0.44 -25.29
CA GLN A 443 5.34 0.58 -26.67
C GLN A 443 3.88 0.14 -26.76
N PRO A 444 3.04 0.90 -27.49
CA PRO A 444 1.68 0.46 -27.74
C PRO A 444 1.70 -0.95 -28.37
N ALA A 445 0.81 -1.83 -27.89
CA ALA A 445 0.62 -3.10 -28.56
C ALA A 445 0.32 -2.84 -30.04
N LEU A 446 1.11 -3.40 -30.94
CA LEU A 446 0.83 -3.34 -32.38
C LEU A 446 -0.62 -3.79 -32.57
N ALA A 447 -1.45 -2.90 -33.14
CA ALA A 447 -2.82 -3.27 -33.49
C ALA A 447 -2.72 -4.51 -34.37
N LYS A 448 -3.31 -5.64 -33.94
CA LYS A 448 -3.42 -6.82 -34.77
C LYS A 448 -4.25 -6.39 -35.98
N SER A 449 -3.57 -6.26 -37.14
CA SER A 449 -4.17 -5.99 -38.44
C SER A 449 -5.09 -7.13 -38.89
#